data_ae908de6fd08e253c3c938b38dc38e2b
#
_entry.id   ae908de6fd08e253c3c938b38dc38e2b
#
_cell.length_a   1.000
_cell.length_b   1.000
_cell.length_c   1.000
_cell.angle_alpha   90.00
_cell.angle_beta   90.00
_cell.angle_gamma   90.00
#
_symmetry.space_group_name_H-M   'P 1'
#
loop_
_entity.id
_entity.type
_entity.pdbx_description
1 polymer ?
#
loop_
_entity_poly.entity_id
_entity_poly.type
_entity_poly.pdbx_seq_one_letter_code
_entity_poly.pdbx_strand_id
1 'polypeptide(L)'
;MLAGLPEGLDTIIGERGVKLSGGQKQRVAIARIFLRNPPILILDEATSALDTETERKIQAALADLAEGRTVLVIAHRLATIRSADRIAVVVDGAIAEIGSHSELLVRRGPYWRLHMAQVTDLAAE
;
A
#
# COMPACT_ATOMS: atom_id res chain seq x y z
N MET A 1 6.04 17.56 -10.15
CA MET A 1 5.11 16.83 -11.01
C MET A 1 4.35 17.76 -11.97
N LEU A 2 3.67 18.80 -11.47
CA LEU A 2 2.92 19.74 -12.33
C LEU A 2 3.81 20.53 -13.30
N ALA A 3 5.03 20.88 -12.90
CA ALA A 3 5.97 21.62 -13.75
C ALA A 3 6.41 20.86 -15.04
N GLY A 4 6.12 19.57 -15.13
CA GLY A 4 6.41 18.78 -16.34
C GLY A 4 5.19 18.55 -17.24
N LEU A 5 4.03 19.15 -16.91
CA LEU A 5 2.83 19.07 -17.72
C LEU A 5 2.65 20.35 -18.55
N PRO A 6 2.29 20.25 -19.84
CA PRO A 6 2.28 21.39 -20.77
C PRO A 6 1.32 22.52 -20.35
N GLU A 7 0.20 22.20 -19.71
CA GLU A 7 -0.82 23.17 -19.27
C GLU A 7 -1.06 23.10 -17.73
N GLY A 8 -0.09 22.56 -16.97
CA GLY A 8 -0.21 22.44 -15.52
C GLY A 8 -1.44 21.65 -15.10
N LEU A 9 -2.32 22.26 -14.28
CA LEU A 9 -3.55 21.61 -13.79
C LEU A 9 -4.63 21.43 -14.87
N ASP A 10 -4.58 22.21 -15.95
CA ASP A 10 -5.56 22.15 -17.04
C ASP A 10 -5.17 21.13 -18.13
N THR A 11 -4.03 20.45 -17.94
CA THR A 11 -3.56 19.44 -18.87
C THR A 11 -4.56 18.29 -19.00
N ILE A 12 -5.02 18.02 -20.22
CA ILE A 12 -5.88 16.89 -20.52
C ILE A 12 -5.05 15.60 -20.45
N ILE A 13 -5.46 14.67 -19.61
CA ILE A 13 -4.84 13.36 -19.42
C ILE A 13 -5.77 12.23 -19.85
N GLY A 14 -5.22 11.15 -20.39
CA GLY A 14 -6.00 9.99 -20.82
C GLY A 14 -5.66 9.53 -22.24
N GLU A 15 -6.57 8.82 -22.89
CA GLU A 15 -6.33 8.25 -24.22
C GLU A 15 -6.08 9.31 -25.31
N ARG A 16 -6.69 10.49 -25.18
CA ARG A 16 -6.58 11.62 -26.10
C ARG A 16 -5.70 12.76 -25.60
N GLY A 17 -4.96 12.53 -24.52
CA GLY A 17 -4.11 13.53 -23.88
C GLY A 17 -2.76 12.98 -23.44
N VAL A 18 -2.10 13.69 -22.53
CA VAL A 18 -0.79 13.28 -21.99
C VAL A 18 -0.93 11.99 -21.18
N LYS A 19 -0.05 11.01 -21.46
CA LYS A 19 0.00 9.77 -20.67
C LYS A 19 0.83 10.00 -19.42
N LEU A 20 0.21 9.80 -18.26
CA LEU A 20 0.91 9.79 -16.98
C LEU A 20 1.62 8.46 -16.76
N SER A 21 2.82 8.50 -16.14
CA SER A 21 3.48 7.31 -15.64
C SER A 21 2.67 6.67 -14.49
N GLY A 22 2.93 5.40 -14.17
CA GLY A 22 2.28 4.71 -13.05
C GLY A 22 2.42 5.48 -11.73
N GLY A 23 3.62 5.95 -11.41
CA GLY A 23 3.87 6.75 -10.21
C GLY A 23 3.20 8.12 -10.22
N GLN A 24 3.03 8.75 -11.39
CA GLN A 24 2.28 10.00 -11.51
C GLN A 24 0.78 9.77 -11.26
N LYS A 25 0.20 8.71 -11.83
CA LYS A 25 -1.20 8.32 -11.58
C LYS A 25 -1.45 8.08 -10.09
N GLN A 26 -0.56 7.35 -9.43
CA GLN A 26 -0.68 7.04 -8.02
C GLN A 26 -0.61 8.30 -7.15
N ARG A 27 0.31 9.24 -7.44
CA ARG A 27 0.38 10.52 -6.72
C ARG A 27 -0.87 11.37 -6.91
N VAL A 28 -1.47 11.41 -8.09
CA VAL A 28 -2.75 12.09 -8.32
C VAL A 28 -3.87 11.43 -7.53
N ALA A 29 -3.93 10.11 -7.48
CA ALA A 29 -4.91 9.37 -6.70
C ALA A 29 -4.78 9.69 -5.20
N ILE A 30 -3.56 9.70 -4.65
CA ILE A 30 -3.30 10.06 -3.25
C ILE A 30 -3.73 11.51 -2.97
N ALA A 31 -3.37 12.47 -3.83
CA ALA A 31 -3.77 13.86 -3.68
C ALA A 31 -5.30 14.03 -3.65
N ARG A 32 -6.03 13.27 -4.45
CA ARG A 32 -7.51 13.26 -4.42
C ARG A 32 -8.06 12.73 -3.10
N ILE A 33 -7.42 11.73 -2.50
CA ILE A 33 -7.83 11.19 -1.20
C ILE A 33 -7.56 12.23 -0.09
N PHE A 34 -6.42 12.92 -0.11
CA PHE A 34 -6.14 14.02 0.83
C PHE A 34 -7.23 15.08 0.80
N LEU A 35 -7.64 15.52 -0.39
CA LEU A 35 -8.71 16.52 -0.54
C LEU A 35 -10.06 16.03 -0.03
N ARG A 36 -10.39 14.76 -0.21
CA ARG A 36 -11.65 14.16 0.24
C ARG A 36 -11.69 13.89 1.73
N ASN A 37 -10.53 13.71 2.36
CA ASN A 37 -10.36 13.47 3.79
C ASN A 37 -11.30 12.39 4.37
N PRO A 38 -11.36 11.17 3.81
CA PRO A 38 -12.27 10.13 4.29
C PRO A 38 -11.82 9.57 5.64
N PRO A 39 -12.75 9.13 6.51
CA PRO A 39 -12.43 8.53 7.81
C PRO A 39 -11.87 7.11 7.70
N ILE A 40 -12.14 6.41 6.60
CA ILE A 40 -11.68 5.04 6.34
C ILE A 40 -10.93 5.03 5.01
N LEU A 41 -9.74 4.45 5.02
CA LEU A 41 -8.90 4.24 3.84
C LEU A 41 -8.78 2.77 3.52
N ILE A 42 -8.88 2.43 2.25
CA ILE A 42 -8.54 1.10 1.73
C ILE A 42 -7.35 1.27 0.79
N LEU A 43 -6.23 0.65 1.14
CA LEU A 43 -4.99 0.69 0.39
C LEU A 43 -4.71 -0.70 -0.17
N ASP A 44 -4.68 -0.81 -1.49
CA ASP A 44 -4.19 -2.01 -2.17
C ASP A 44 -2.73 -1.77 -2.54
N GLU A 45 -1.83 -2.53 -1.92
CA GLU A 45 -0.38 -2.39 -2.05
C GLU A 45 0.16 -3.00 -3.37
N ALA A 46 -0.65 -3.13 -4.40
CA ALA A 46 -0.21 -3.56 -5.73
C ALA A 46 0.78 -2.54 -6.32
N THR A 47 2.02 -2.62 -5.87
CA THR A 47 3.13 -1.79 -6.34
C THR A 47 3.71 -2.39 -7.60
N SER A 48 3.17 -2.02 -8.75
CA SER A 48 3.90 -2.14 -10.00
C SER A 48 5.15 -1.25 -9.95
N ALA A 49 6.32 -1.84 -10.20
CA ALA A 49 7.63 -1.29 -10.54
C ALA A 49 7.74 0.25 -10.53
N LEU A 50 7.74 0.86 -9.34
CA LEU A 50 8.13 2.25 -9.15
C LEU A 50 9.63 2.28 -8.80
N ASP A 51 10.32 3.34 -9.22
CA ASP A 51 11.67 3.58 -8.74
C ASP A 51 11.66 3.82 -7.21
N THR A 52 12.73 3.42 -6.55
CA THR A 52 12.84 3.41 -5.08
C THR A 52 12.59 4.78 -4.44
N GLU A 53 12.98 5.88 -5.12
CA GLU A 53 12.77 7.23 -4.60
C GLU A 53 11.30 7.64 -4.66
N THR A 54 10.65 7.40 -5.79
CA THR A 54 9.22 7.66 -5.96
C THR A 54 8.40 6.85 -4.97
N GLU A 55 8.76 5.59 -4.78
CA GLU A 55 8.10 4.71 -3.82
C GLU A 55 8.21 5.25 -2.38
N ARG A 56 9.41 5.67 -1.96
CA ARG A 56 9.60 6.24 -0.61
C ARG A 56 8.74 7.49 -0.39
N LYS A 57 8.63 8.38 -1.39
CA LYS A 57 7.78 9.57 -1.32
C LYS A 57 6.29 9.21 -1.20
N ILE A 58 5.85 8.17 -1.91
CA ILE A 58 4.47 7.66 -1.85
C ILE A 58 4.19 7.05 -0.49
N GLN A 59 5.08 6.23 0.05
CA GLN A 59 4.92 5.62 1.36
C GLN A 59 4.84 6.68 2.48
N ALA A 60 5.69 7.72 2.43
CA ALA A 60 5.60 8.83 3.38
C ALA A 60 4.24 9.54 3.30
N ALA A 61 3.77 9.87 2.10
CA ALA A 61 2.46 10.51 1.92
C ALA A 61 1.29 9.62 2.39
N LEU A 62 1.39 8.30 2.21
CA LEU A 62 0.38 7.36 2.71
C LEU A 62 0.42 7.24 4.24
N ALA A 63 1.60 7.31 4.86
CA ALA A 63 1.73 7.32 6.32
C ALA A 63 1.06 8.58 6.92
N ASP A 64 1.35 9.77 6.36
CA ASP A 64 0.70 11.02 6.75
C ASP A 64 -0.83 10.94 6.58
N LEU A 65 -1.28 10.33 5.48
CA LEU A 65 -2.70 10.15 5.20
C LEU A 65 -3.36 9.17 6.19
N ALA A 66 -2.65 8.18 6.67
CA ALA A 66 -3.14 7.15 7.60
C ALA A 66 -3.36 7.69 9.02
N GLU A 67 -2.66 8.77 9.39
CA GLU A 67 -2.70 9.32 10.74
C GLU A 67 -4.12 9.73 11.14
N GLY A 68 -4.57 9.24 12.30
CA GLY A 68 -5.90 9.51 12.85
C GLY A 68 -7.07 8.85 12.11
N ARG A 69 -6.82 7.85 11.23
CA ARG A 69 -7.85 7.17 10.45
C ARG A 69 -7.83 5.66 10.64
N THR A 70 -8.94 5.03 10.28
CA THR A 70 -8.98 3.57 10.11
C THR A 70 -8.45 3.21 8.74
N VAL A 71 -7.39 2.40 8.68
CA VAL A 71 -6.75 1.99 7.43
C VAL A 71 -6.84 0.48 7.26
N LEU A 72 -7.42 0.04 6.16
CA LEU A 72 -7.39 -1.34 5.71
C LEU A 72 -6.36 -1.46 4.59
N VAL A 73 -5.31 -2.26 4.81
CA VAL A 73 -4.25 -2.47 3.83
C VAL A 73 -4.29 -3.90 3.32
N ILE A 74 -4.35 -4.09 2.01
CA ILE A 74 -4.07 -5.37 1.37
C ILE A 74 -2.56 -5.41 1.14
N ALA A 75 -1.84 -6.06 2.06
CA ALA A 75 -0.39 -5.97 2.13
C ALA A 75 0.29 -7.20 1.49
N HIS A 76 1.32 -6.92 0.70
CA HIS A 76 2.22 -7.94 0.11
C HIS A 76 3.64 -7.85 0.70
N ARG A 77 3.93 -6.80 1.48
CA ARG A 77 5.26 -6.57 2.08
C ARG A 77 5.23 -6.89 3.56
N LEU A 78 6.22 -7.67 3.98
CA LEU A 78 6.36 -8.07 5.38
C LEU A 78 6.44 -6.87 6.34
N ALA A 79 7.10 -5.79 5.93
CA ALA A 79 7.22 -4.58 6.75
C ALA A 79 5.85 -3.95 7.07
N THR A 80 4.99 -3.79 6.06
CA THR A 80 3.62 -3.27 6.21
C THR A 80 2.77 -4.17 7.11
N ILE A 81 2.88 -5.50 6.91
CA ILE A 81 2.14 -6.48 7.73
C ILE A 81 2.56 -6.39 9.20
N ARG A 82 3.86 -6.28 9.48
CA ARG A 82 4.39 -6.24 10.85
C ARG A 82 4.01 -4.98 11.62
N SER A 83 3.84 -3.85 10.92
CA SER A 83 3.48 -2.56 11.54
C SER A 83 1.98 -2.38 11.75
N ALA A 84 1.13 -3.29 11.27
CA ALA A 84 -0.30 -3.22 11.45
C ALA A 84 -0.72 -3.55 12.89
N ASP A 85 -1.69 -2.81 13.43
CA ASP A 85 -2.28 -3.07 14.75
C ASP A 85 -2.96 -4.43 14.81
N ARG A 86 -3.62 -4.80 13.72
CA ARG A 86 -4.30 -6.10 13.55
C ARG A 86 -4.10 -6.63 12.14
N ILE A 87 -3.86 -7.93 12.06
CA ILE A 87 -3.69 -8.66 10.82
C ILE A 87 -4.84 -9.64 10.69
N ALA A 88 -5.55 -9.63 9.56
CA ALA A 88 -6.53 -10.63 9.18
C ALA A 88 -5.94 -11.52 8.08
N VAL A 89 -5.86 -12.81 8.32
CA VAL A 89 -5.39 -13.80 7.33
C VAL A 89 -6.58 -14.43 6.66
N VAL A 90 -6.67 -14.29 5.34
CA VAL A 90 -7.75 -14.85 4.53
C VAL A 90 -7.25 -16.13 3.84
N VAL A 91 -7.98 -17.22 4.02
CA VAL A 91 -7.74 -18.51 3.36
C VAL A 91 -9.07 -18.99 2.78
N ASP A 92 -9.08 -19.39 1.53
CA ASP A 92 -10.26 -19.90 0.82
C ASP A 92 -11.50 -18.99 0.94
N GLY A 93 -11.29 -17.67 0.90
CA GLY A 93 -12.35 -16.67 0.98
C GLY A 93 -12.90 -16.40 2.38
N ALA A 94 -12.35 -17.03 3.43
CA ALA A 94 -12.75 -16.83 4.82
C ALA A 94 -11.59 -16.30 5.67
N ILE A 95 -11.92 -15.57 6.75
CA ILE A 95 -10.93 -15.14 7.72
C ILE A 95 -10.55 -16.34 8.59
N ALA A 96 -9.32 -16.83 8.42
CA ALA A 96 -8.77 -17.95 9.16
C ALA A 96 -8.18 -17.53 10.51
N GLU A 97 -7.53 -16.35 10.57
CA GLU A 97 -6.92 -15.82 11.78
C GLU A 97 -7.05 -14.31 11.85
N ILE A 98 -7.18 -13.78 13.06
CA ILE A 98 -7.05 -12.35 13.36
C ILE A 98 -6.20 -12.19 14.62
N GLY A 99 -5.27 -11.23 14.60
CA GLY A 99 -4.45 -10.88 15.76
C GLY A 99 -3.35 -9.89 15.40
N SER A 100 -2.54 -9.52 16.38
CA SER A 100 -1.30 -8.80 16.15
C SER A 100 -0.22 -9.73 15.56
N HIS A 101 0.84 -9.14 15.02
CA HIS A 101 1.99 -9.88 14.50
C HIS A 101 2.53 -10.91 15.53
N SER A 102 2.76 -10.47 16.76
CA SER A 102 3.29 -11.31 17.82
C SER A 102 2.34 -12.45 18.23
N GLU A 103 1.05 -12.16 18.38
CA GLU A 103 0.04 -13.18 18.71
C GLU A 103 -0.04 -14.27 17.64
N LEU A 104 -0.06 -13.88 16.37
CA LEU A 104 -0.19 -14.82 15.26
C LEU A 104 1.07 -15.67 15.06
N LEU A 105 2.26 -15.13 15.34
CA LEU A 105 3.50 -15.91 15.34
C LEU A 105 3.49 -17.01 16.42
N VAL A 106 3.00 -16.70 17.62
CA VAL A 106 2.91 -17.66 18.72
C VAL A 106 1.93 -18.80 18.39
N ARG A 107 0.83 -18.49 17.70
CA ARG A 107 -0.18 -19.49 17.30
C ARG A 107 0.35 -20.50 16.28
N ARG A 108 1.40 -20.19 15.53
CA ARG A 108 1.99 -21.05 14.48
C ARG A 108 0.99 -21.54 13.43
N GLY A 109 -0.03 -20.74 13.14
CA GLY A 109 -1.07 -21.03 12.15
C GLY A 109 -0.72 -20.61 10.71
N PRO A 110 -1.74 -20.31 9.88
CA PRO A 110 -1.55 -19.84 8.50
C PRO A 110 -0.64 -18.62 8.40
N TYR A 111 -0.76 -17.64 9.30
CA TYR A 111 0.11 -16.46 9.33
C TYR A 111 1.59 -16.82 9.51
N TRP A 112 1.89 -17.67 10.47
CA TRP A 112 3.26 -18.10 10.73
C TRP A 112 3.90 -18.76 9.51
N ARG A 113 3.15 -19.62 8.81
CA ARG A 113 3.62 -20.27 7.57
C ARG A 113 3.95 -19.27 6.48
N LEU A 114 3.06 -18.28 6.24
CA LEU A 114 3.29 -17.20 5.28
C LEU A 114 4.51 -16.35 5.65
N HIS A 115 4.64 -16.00 6.93
CA HIS A 115 5.77 -15.23 7.44
C HIS A 115 7.10 -15.98 7.23
N MET A 116 7.15 -17.27 7.58
CA MET A 116 8.37 -18.07 7.43
C MET A 116 8.76 -18.25 5.96
N ALA A 117 7.82 -18.43 5.05
CA ALA A 117 8.09 -18.52 3.62
C ALA A 117 8.74 -17.22 3.10
N GLN A 118 8.19 -16.05 3.44
CA GLN A 118 8.74 -14.75 3.02
C GLN A 118 10.14 -14.48 3.61
N VAL A 119 10.39 -14.87 4.86
CA VAL A 119 11.72 -14.72 5.49
C VAL A 119 12.75 -15.62 4.82
N THR A 120 12.35 -16.83 4.41
CA THR A 120 13.26 -17.78 3.74
C THR A 120 13.62 -17.27 2.34
N ASP A 121 12.67 -16.73 1.58
CA ASP A 121 12.92 -16.15 0.26
C ASP A 121 13.88 -14.95 0.32
N LEU A 122 13.72 -14.07 1.34
CA LEU A 122 14.62 -12.93 1.57
C LEU A 122 16.05 -13.34 2.00
N ALA A 123 16.22 -14.52 2.56
CA ALA A 123 17.53 -15.03 2.99
C ALA A 123 18.27 -15.79 1.86
N ALA A 124 17.58 -16.04 0.74
CA ALA A 124 18.13 -16.78 -0.40
C ALA A 124 18.63 -15.86 -1.54
N GLU A 125 18.38 -14.55 -1.44
CA GLU A 125 18.91 -13.50 -2.34
C GLU A 125 20.19 -12.88 -1.79
#